data_adf1e505dd05bb63ece60f2c431fe99f
#
_entry.id   adf1e505dd05bb63ece60f2c431fe99f
#
_cell.length_a   1.000
_cell.length_b   1.000
_cell.length_c   1.000
_cell.angle_alpha   90.00
_cell.angle_beta   90.00
_cell.angle_gamma   90.00
#
_symmetry.space_group_name_H-M   'P 1'
#
loop_
_entity.id
_entity.type
_entity.pdbx_description
1 polymer ?
#
loop_
_entity_poly.entity_id
_entity_poly.type
_entity_poly.pdbx_seq_one_letter_code
_entity_poly.pdbx_strand_id
1 'polypeptide(L)'
;DIEDMIADQQMVISLTASGYAKRLPLATYRQQHRGGKGVSGMNLKEGDYIEHLHICSTHDYLLFFTNRGKVYRLKVYELPEGSRTSRGKALVNVLPLREGERVMAVIPTRDFSEGRYLAFATAGGLIKKTEFKQYNTPIRADGIIAIKVREGDELVQVRLTSGSDDILMVSRSGKASRFNEEKVRAMGRDTSGVQGMNVSDEVDGTPNRVLAMDVARPDTDLFVVTENGYGKRTSIDDYPVKGRGTKGNLTVKLTAKKGGLAGALIVREHQDLLFISVNGMV
;
A
#
# COMPACT_ATOMS: atom_id res chain seq x y z
N ASP A 1 -18.20 19.53 20.45
CA ASP A 1 -17.34 19.09 19.37
C ASP A 1 -18.13 18.16 18.44
N ILE A 2 -17.94 18.29 17.13
CA ILE A 2 -18.63 17.46 16.14
C ILE A 2 -18.32 15.98 16.37
N GLU A 3 -17.09 15.67 16.76
CA GLU A 3 -16.64 14.31 17.04
C GLU A 3 -17.40 13.64 18.18
N ASP A 4 -17.80 14.42 19.20
CA ASP A 4 -18.58 13.92 20.33
C ASP A 4 -19.99 13.45 19.92
N MET A 5 -20.47 13.93 18.79
CA MET A 5 -21.79 13.57 18.23
C MET A 5 -21.72 12.35 17.31
N ILE A 6 -20.53 11.86 17.00
CA ILE A 6 -20.32 10.73 16.10
C ILE A 6 -19.99 9.49 16.94
N ALA A 7 -20.77 8.41 16.74
CA ALA A 7 -20.53 7.16 17.45
C ALA A 7 -19.16 6.56 17.05
N ASP A 8 -18.42 6.08 18.04
CA ASP A 8 -17.19 5.30 17.80
C ASP A 8 -17.57 3.89 17.33
N GLN A 9 -17.42 3.64 16.08
CA GLN A 9 -17.95 2.48 15.40
C GLN A 9 -16.91 1.93 14.41
N GLN A 10 -16.80 0.61 14.35
CA GLN A 10 -15.91 -0.04 13.38
C GLN A 10 -16.47 0.08 11.97
N MET A 11 -15.65 0.54 11.05
CA MET A 11 -15.98 0.78 9.67
C MET A 11 -15.06 -0.03 8.74
N VAL A 12 -15.59 -0.41 7.60
CA VAL A 12 -14.80 -0.91 6.47
C VAL A 12 -14.60 0.26 5.51
N ILE A 13 -13.34 0.60 5.25
CA ILE A 13 -12.94 1.65 4.31
C ILE A 13 -12.41 0.98 3.06
N SER A 14 -12.91 1.38 1.92
CA SER A 14 -12.40 0.91 0.63
C SER A 14 -12.06 2.07 -0.29
N LEU A 15 -10.98 1.89 -1.05
CA LEU A 15 -10.54 2.78 -2.11
C LEU A 15 -10.21 1.93 -3.33
N THR A 16 -10.84 2.25 -4.46
CA THR A 16 -10.61 1.54 -5.72
C THR A 16 -9.44 2.13 -6.50
N ALA A 17 -8.92 1.35 -7.45
CA ALA A 17 -7.83 1.79 -8.32
C ALA A 17 -8.18 3.04 -9.12
N SER A 18 -9.43 3.21 -9.52
CA SER A 18 -9.90 4.41 -10.24
C SER A 18 -10.27 5.58 -9.31
N GLY A 19 -10.07 5.44 -7.98
CA GLY A 19 -10.18 6.54 -7.03
C GLY A 19 -11.55 6.73 -6.40
N TYR A 20 -12.37 5.69 -6.32
CA TYR A 20 -13.67 5.73 -5.61
C TYR A 20 -13.52 5.24 -4.18
N ALA A 21 -13.98 6.04 -3.23
CA ALA A 21 -13.87 5.76 -1.80
C ALA A 21 -15.23 5.69 -1.14
N LYS A 22 -15.33 4.85 -0.12
CA LYS A 22 -16.50 4.79 0.77
C LYS A 22 -16.15 4.23 2.13
N ARG A 23 -17.00 4.50 3.11
CA ARG A 23 -17.03 3.84 4.40
C ARG A 23 -18.35 3.11 4.60
N LEU A 24 -18.29 2.00 5.30
CA LEU A 24 -19.45 1.14 5.56
C LEU A 24 -19.30 0.54 6.96
N PRO A 25 -20.36 0.56 7.80
CA PRO A 25 -20.27 -0.10 9.10
C PRO A 25 -19.92 -1.57 8.98
N LEU A 26 -18.95 -2.03 9.77
CA LEU A 26 -18.51 -3.43 9.77
C LEU A 26 -19.69 -4.37 10.12
N ALA A 27 -20.59 -3.94 11.00
CA ALA A 27 -21.78 -4.70 11.36
C ALA A 27 -22.67 -5.02 10.15
N THR A 28 -22.79 -4.08 9.21
CA THR A 28 -23.54 -4.31 7.95
C THR A 28 -22.92 -5.43 7.12
N TYR A 29 -21.60 -5.50 7.12
CA TYR A 29 -20.86 -6.52 6.39
C TYR A 29 -21.08 -7.92 6.99
N ARG A 30 -21.08 -8.02 8.34
CA ARG A 30 -21.24 -9.29 9.05
C ARG A 30 -22.67 -9.86 8.98
N GLN A 31 -23.69 -9.01 8.96
CA GLN A 31 -25.09 -9.44 8.93
C GLN A 31 -25.45 -10.22 7.66
N GLN A 32 -24.73 -10.04 6.58
CA GLN A 32 -25.03 -10.65 5.30
C GLN A 32 -24.34 -12.00 5.09
N HIS A 33 -23.38 -12.39 5.95
CA HIS A 33 -22.77 -13.71 5.89
C HIS A 33 -23.63 -14.84 6.46
N ARG A 34 -24.71 -14.52 7.15
CA ARG A 34 -25.62 -15.51 7.77
C ARG A 34 -26.68 -16.09 6.82
N GLY A 35 -26.76 -15.62 5.60
CA GLY A 35 -27.82 -15.95 4.64
C GLY A 35 -27.48 -16.92 3.52
N GLY A 36 -26.34 -17.55 3.50
CA GLY A 36 -26.07 -18.76 2.68
C GLY A 36 -26.04 -18.66 1.17
N LYS A 37 -26.16 -17.49 0.56
CA LYS A 37 -25.92 -17.27 -0.88
C LYS A 37 -24.92 -16.17 -1.09
N GLY A 38 -23.95 -16.43 -1.95
CA GLY A 38 -22.81 -15.55 -2.21
C GLY A 38 -23.12 -14.07 -2.27
N VAL A 39 -22.23 -13.34 -1.68
CA VAL A 39 -22.27 -11.87 -1.59
C VAL A 39 -22.08 -11.28 -2.98
N SER A 40 -23.07 -10.56 -3.50
CA SER A 40 -22.86 -9.74 -4.69
C SER A 40 -21.82 -8.66 -4.34
N GLY A 41 -20.74 -8.63 -5.09
CA GLY A 41 -19.70 -7.63 -4.93
C GLY A 41 -20.17 -6.22 -5.27
N MET A 42 -19.30 -5.28 -4.96
CA MET A 42 -19.43 -3.88 -5.32
C MET A 42 -19.60 -3.73 -6.84
N ASN A 43 -20.52 -2.85 -7.28
CA ASN A 43 -20.63 -2.48 -8.68
C ASN A 43 -19.47 -1.55 -9.06
N LEU A 44 -18.38 -2.15 -9.53
CA LEU A 44 -17.21 -1.41 -10.01
C LEU A 44 -17.33 -1.13 -11.50
N LYS A 45 -16.64 -0.08 -11.95
CA LYS A 45 -16.42 0.13 -13.38
C LYS A 45 -15.64 -1.04 -13.95
N GLU A 46 -15.85 -1.34 -15.21
CA GLU A 46 -15.05 -2.32 -15.94
C GLU A 46 -13.55 -1.99 -15.79
N GLY A 47 -12.76 -2.99 -15.39
CA GLY A 47 -11.32 -2.82 -15.14
C GLY A 47 -10.96 -2.21 -13.80
N ASP A 48 -11.91 -1.79 -12.97
CA ASP A 48 -11.63 -1.29 -11.63
C ASP A 48 -11.56 -2.43 -10.60
N TYR A 49 -10.86 -2.19 -9.49
CA TYR A 49 -10.73 -3.15 -8.40
C TYR A 49 -10.44 -2.41 -7.09
N ILE A 50 -10.71 -3.07 -5.97
CA ILE A 50 -10.37 -2.52 -4.65
C ILE A 50 -8.86 -2.60 -4.45
N GLU A 51 -8.22 -1.46 -4.29
CA GLU A 51 -6.78 -1.33 -4.10
C GLU A 51 -6.40 -1.21 -2.63
N HIS A 52 -7.24 -0.56 -1.82
CA HIS A 52 -7.03 -0.38 -0.39
C HIS A 52 -8.29 -0.75 0.37
N LEU A 53 -8.14 -1.60 1.39
CA LEU A 53 -9.22 -2.06 2.24
C LEU A 53 -8.74 -2.06 3.69
N HIS A 54 -9.44 -1.34 4.57
CA HIS A 54 -9.07 -1.23 5.98
C HIS A 54 -10.29 -1.32 6.87
N ILE A 55 -10.10 -1.92 8.05
CA ILE A 55 -11.07 -1.91 9.15
C ILE A 55 -10.52 -0.96 10.22
N CYS A 56 -11.28 0.07 10.54
CA CYS A 56 -10.87 1.11 11.49
C CYS A 56 -12.09 1.79 12.10
N SER A 57 -11.85 2.62 13.13
CA SER A 57 -12.91 3.36 13.80
C SER A 57 -13.31 4.62 13.03
N THR A 58 -14.57 5.04 13.18
CA THR A 58 -15.05 6.33 12.69
C THR A 58 -14.20 7.51 13.17
N HIS A 59 -13.58 7.40 14.35
CA HIS A 59 -12.75 8.44 14.95
C HIS A 59 -11.27 8.36 14.56
N ASP A 60 -10.87 7.35 13.82
CA ASP A 60 -9.48 7.25 13.35
C ASP A 60 -9.17 8.31 12.31
N TYR A 61 -7.91 8.72 12.27
CA TYR A 61 -7.36 9.44 11.13
C TYR A 61 -7.07 8.47 10.00
N LEU A 62 -7.23 8.91 8.78
CA LEU A 62 -6.72 8.26 7.57
C LEU A 62 -5.64 9.14 6.97
N LEU A 63 -4.46 8.58 6.81
CA LEU A 63 -3.35 9.22 6.12
C LEU A 63 -3.28 8.66 4.71
N PHE A 64 -3.41 9.55 3.72
CA PHE A 64 -3.35 9.19 2.30
C PHE A 64 -2.02 9.67 1.72
N PHE A 65 -1.17 8.73 1.35
CA PHE A 65 0.15 9.00 0.76
C PHE A 65 0.06 8.85 -0.75
N THR A 66 0.51 9.86 -1.49
CA THR A 66 0.40 9.87 -2.94
C THR A 66 1.72 9.51 -3.62
N ASN A 67 1.63 9.14 -4.90
CA ASN A 67 2.81 8.84 -5.73
C ASN A 67 3.78 10.02 -5.83
N ARG A 68 3.31 11.25 -5.60
CA ARG A 68 4.15 12.47 -5.60
C ARG A 68 4.78 12.77 -4.25
N GLY A 69 4.58 11.89 -3.26
CA GLY A 69 5.21 12.03 -1.95
C GLY A 69 4.50 12.97 -1.00
N LYS A 70 3.26 13.33 -1.26
CA LYS A 70 2.43 14.10 -0.35
C LYS A 70 1.61 13.20 0.56
N VAL A 71 1.25 13.71 1.73
CA VAL A 71 0.27 13.09 2.62
C VAL A 71 -0.88 14.04 2.88
N TYR A 72 -2.10 13.51 2.76
CA TYR A 72 -3.36 14.16 3.11
C TYR A 72 -3.96 13.43 4.30
N ARG A 73 -4.77 14.13 5.08
CA ARG A 73 -5.39 13.55 6.28
C ARG A 73 -6.87 13.84 6.33
N LEU A 74 -7.65 12.81 6.60
CA LEU A 74 -9.08 12.91 6.92
C LEU A 74 -9.37 12.10 8.17
N LYS A 75 -10.45 12.42 8.86
CA LYS A 75 -11.09 11.50 9.78
C LYS A 75 -11.92 10.49 8.98
N VAL A 76 -12.03 9.26 9.48
CA VAL A 76 -12.84 8.22 8.82
C VAL A 76 -14.27 8.72 8.58
N TYR A 77 -14.87 9.42 9.55
CA TYR A 77 -16.24 9.94 9.42
C TYR A 77 -16.40 11.00 8.33
N GLU A 78 -15.32 11.56 7.81
CA GLU A 78 -15.36 12.52 6.69
C GLU A 78 -15.44 11.85 5.32
N LEU A 79 -15.18 10.52 5.24
CA LEU A 79 -15.39 9.80 3.99
C LEU A 79 -16.87 9.60 3.71
N PRO A 80 -17.26 9.58 2.41
CA PRO A 80 -18.65 9.32 2.05
C PRO A 80 -19.11 7.95 2.55
N GLU A 81 -20.28 7.92 3.15
CA GLU A 81 -20.94 6.67 3.50
C GLU A 81 -21.53 6.04 2.23
N GLY A 82 -21.35 4.75 2.07
CA GLY A 82 -21.88 4.02 0.94
C GLY A 82 -22.58 2.74 1.38
N SER A 83 -23.39 2.19 0.49
CA SER A 83 -23.93 0.86 0.67
C SER A 83 -22.89 -0.18 0.23
N ARG A 84 -23.14 -1.42 0.58
CA ARG A 84 -22.24 -2.53 0.24
C ARG A 84 -22.04 -2.69 -1.27
N THR A 85 -23.10 -2.45 -2.06
CA THR A 85 -23.08 -2.60 -3.51
C THR A 85 -22.71 -1.33 -4.25
N SER A 86 -22.70 -0.18 -3.58
CA SER A 86 -22.33 1.09 -4.22
C SER A 86 -20.84 1.16 -4.50
N ARG A 87 -20.50 1.88 -5.54
CA ARG A 87 -19.10 2.16 -5.90
C ARG A 87 -18.42 3.13 -4.93
N GLY A 88 -19.20 3.97 -4.24
CA GLY A 88 -18.72 5.08 -3.46
C GLY A 88 -18.65 6.36 -4.29
N LYS A 89 -17.90 7.34 -3.81
CA LYS A 89 -17.71 8.64 -4.46
C LYS A 89 -16.25 8.88 -4.78
N ALA A 90 -16.00 9.69 -5.80
CA ALA A 90 -14.63 10.02 -6.19
C ALA A 90 -13.88 10.70 -5.06
N LEU A 91 -12.70 10.19 -4.72
CA LEU A 91 -11.85 10.72 -3.66
C LEU A 91 -11.47 12.18 -3.91
N VAL A 92 -11.36 12.60 -5.18
CA VAL A 92 -11.07 14.00 -5.55
C VAL A 92 -12.12 15.00 -5.05
N ASN A 93 -13.31 14.54 -4.66
CA ASN A 93 -14.33 15.39 -4.06
C ASN A 93 -14.06 15.71 -2.58
N VAL A 94 -13.18 14.97 -1.92
CA VAL A 94 -12.83 15.18 -0.51
C VAL A 94 -11.35 15.49 -0.30
N LEU A 95 -10.49 15.16 -1.28
CA LEU A 95 -9.06 15.49 -1.27
C LEU A 95 -8.71 16.24 -2.56
N PRO A 96 -7.96 17.36 -2.49
CA PRO A 96 -7.61 18.14 -3.68
C PRO A 96 -6.42 17.52 -4.43
N LEU A 97 -6.56 16.27 -4.85
CA LEU A 97 -5.55 15.59 -5.64
C LEU A 97 -5.37 16.28 -6.99
N ARG A 98 -4.13 16.43 -7.41
CA ARG A 98 -3.77 17.01 -8.71
C ARG A 98 -3.87 15.96 -9.80
N GLU A 99 -3.92 16.42 -11.05
CA GLU A 99 -3.87 15.53 -12.21
C GLU A 99 -2.61 14.65 -12.16
N GLY A 100 -2.79 13.35 -12.36
CA GLY A 100 -1.70 12.36 -12.27
C GLY A 100 -1.28 11.99 -10.86
N GLU A 101 -1.85 12.63 -9.84
CA GLU A 101 -1.64 12.26 -8.44
C GLU A 101 -2.63 11.17 -8.03
N ARG A 102 -2.11 10.09 -7.45
CA ARG A 102 -2.96 9.00 -6.95
C ARG A 102 -2.47 8.49 -5.60
N VAL A 103 -3.36 7.91 -4.84
CA VAL A 103 -3.05 7.36 -3.52
C VAL A 103 -2.33 6.02 -3.69
N MET A 104 -1.16 5.91 -3.06
CA MET A 104 -0.32 4.71 -3.08
C MET A 104 -0.42 3.91 -1.79
N ALA A 105 -0.73 4.58 -0.68
CA ALA A 105 -0.90 3.94 0.63
C ALA A 105 -1.93 4.67 1.46
N VAL A 106 -2.66 3.92 2.27
CA VAL A 106 -3.61 4.45 3.25
C VAL A 106 -3.24 3.86 4.60
N ILE A 107 -3.00 4.72 5.59
CA ILE A 107 -2.66 4.27 6.94
C ILE A 107 -3.69 4.84 7.91
N PRO A 108 -4.57 3.99 8.48
CA PRO A 108 -5.47 4.42 9.54
C PRO A 108 -4.72 4.42 10.87
N THR A 109 -5.00 5.42 11.70
CA THR A 109 -4.44 5.49 13.05
C THR A 109 -5.36 6.28 13.98
N ARG A 110 -5.50 5.81 15.23
CA ARG A 110 -6.19 6.55 16.28
C ARG A 110 -5.33 7.72 16.75
N ASP A 111 -4.05 7.45 16.92
CA ASP A 111 -3.05 8.43 17.33
C ASP A 111 -1.71 8.09 16.64
N PHE A 112 -0.69 8.90 16.87
CA PHE A 112 0.60 8.75 16.20
C PHE A 112 1.62 7.96 17.04
N SER A 113 1.19 7.28 18.09
CA SER A 113 2.02 6.42 18.93
C SER A 113 1.96 4.94 18.56
N GLU A 114 1.04 4.52 17.68
CA GLU A 114 0.81 3.12 17.32
C GLU A 114 2.01 2.43 16.69
N GLY A 115 2.81 3.18 15.97
CA GLY A 115 4.04 2.69 15.38
C GLY A 115 5.18 3.63 15.74
N ARG A 116 6.41 3.22 15.49
CA ARG A 116 7.58 4.07 15.75
C ARG A 116 8.02 4.83 14.52
N TYR A 117 7.92 4.22 13.34
CA TYR A 117 8.43 4.77 12.09
C TYR A 117 7.48 4.50 10.93
N LEU A 118 7.60 5.32 9.91
CA LEU A 118 7.09 5.03 8.58
C LEU A 118 8.28 4.72 7.66
N ALA A 119 8.18 3.62 6.93
CA ALA A 119 9.11 3.27 5.87
C ALA A 119 8.46 3.57 4.52
N PHE A 120 9.20 4.24 3.65
CA PHE A 120 8.77 4.67 2.32
C PHE A 120 9.65 4.02 1.28
N ALA A 121 9.07 3.43 0.25
CA ALA A 121 9.82 2.90 -0.89
C ALA A 121 9.44 3.62 -2.17
N THR A 122 10.43 3.97 -2.99
CA THR A 122 10.22 4.60 -4.30
C THR A 122 10.48 3.63 -5.44
N ALA A 123 9.91 3.92 -6.60
CA ALA A 123 10.11 3.11 -7.81
C ALA A 123 11.59 3.03 -8.21
N GLY A 124 12.35 4.09 -7.98
CA GLY A 124 13.79 4.15 -8.25
C GLY A 124 14.67 3.38 -7.26
N GLY A 125 14.07 2.75 -6.25
CA GLY A 125 14.78 1.90 -5.30
C GLY A 125 15.22 2.58 -4.01
N LEU A 126 14.76 3.79 -3.74
CA LEU A 126 15.06 4.47 -2.48
C LEU A 126 14.20 3.92 -1.36
N ILE A 127 14.77 3.86 -0.16
CA ILE A 127 14.07 3.57 1.09
C ILE A 127 14.30 4.73 2.05
N LYS A 128 13.26 5.17 2.70
CA LYS A 128 13.31 6.26 3.67
C LYS A 128 12.61 5.82 4.95
N LYS A 129 13.16 6.22 6.09
CA LYS A 129 12.54 5.98 7.40
C LYS A 129 12.39 7.32 8.11
N THR A 130 11.17 7.60 8.58
CA THR A 130 10.84 8.81 9.33
C THR A 130 10.03 8.43 10.56
N GLU A 131 10.32 9.05 11.70
CA GLU A 131 9.53 8.82 12.91
C GLU A 131 8.06 9.17 12.67
N PHE A 132 7.15 8.27 13.07
CA PHE A 132 5.72 8.45 12.83
C PHE A 132 5.18 9.72 13.46
N LYS A 133 5.67 10.08 14.63
CA LYS A 133 5.27 11.31 15.36
C LYS A 133 5.47 12.59 14.55
N GLN A 134 6.38 12.60 13.56
CA GLN A 134 6.61 13.78 12.72
C GLN A 134 5.42 14.09 11.79
N TYR A 135 4.52 13.14 11.62
CA TYR A 135 3.28 13.33 10.85
C TYR A 135 2.11 13.78 11.73
N ASN A 136 2.29 13.83 13.05
CA ASN A 136 1.35 14.45 14.00
C ASN A 136 1.55 15.97 14.02
N THR A 137 1.19 16.61 12.94
CA THR A 137 1.33 18.05 12.73
C THR A 137 0.11 18.53 11.93
N PRO A 138 -0.24 19.82 12.01
CA PRO A 138 -1.30 20.33 11.15
C PRO A 138 -1.01 20.01 9.69
N ILE A 139 -1.93 19.34 9.04
CA ILE A 139 -1.84 19.03 7.62
C ILE A 139 -2.76 19.99 6.89
N ARG A 140 -2.19 20.78 5.98
CA ARG A 140 -2.95 21.73 5.16
C ARG A 140 -3.93 20.95 4.27
N ALA A 141 -5.00 21.62 3.86
CA ALA A 141 -6.00 21.03 2.97
C ALA A 141 -5.37 20.48 1.66
N ASP A 142 -4.32 21.14 1.18
CA ASP A 142 -3.58 20.72 -0.03
C ASP A 142 -2.44 19.73 0.26
N GLY A 143 -2.40 19.14 1.45
CA GLY A 143 -1.41 18.18 1.88
C GLY A 143 -0.09 18.79 2.30
N ILE A 144 0.79 17.94 2.83
CA ILE A 144 2.18 18.30 3.17
C ILE A 144 3.13 17.28 2.56
N ILE A 145 4.41 17.65 2.48
CA ILE A 145 5.45 16.74 2.01
C ILE A 145 5.64 15.61 3.03
N ALA A 146 5.47 14.38 2.57
CA ALA A 146 5.75 13.18 3.36
C ALA A 146 7.14 12.62 3.06
N ILE A 147 7.55 12.70 1.81
CA ILE A 147 8.86 12.30 1.28
C ILE A 147 9.18 13.21 0.11
N LYS A 148 10.44 13.61 -0.01
CA LYS A 148 10.91 14.37 -1.18
C LYS A 148 11.19 13.40 -2.32
N VAL A 149 10.23 13.29 -3.23
CA VAL A 149 10.36 12.44 -4.42
C VAL A 149 11.25 13.13 -5.43
N ARG A 150 12.27 12.43 -5.91
CA ARG A 150 13.19 12.95 -6.93
C ARG A 150 12.51 13.01 -8.29
N GLU A 151 13.00 13.89 -9.16
CA GLU A 151 12.53 13.99 -10.53
C GLU A 151 12.62 12.63 -11.24
N GLY A 152 11.55 12.24 -11.92
CA GLY A 152 11.47 10.96 -12.61
C GLY A 152 11.18 9.73 -11.71
N ASP A 153 11.08 9.94 -10.41
CA ASP A 153 10.75 8.89 -9.45
C ASP A 153 9.31 9.02 -8.97
N GLU A 154 8.82 8.05 -8.23
CA GLU A 154 7.52 8.09 -7.57
C GLU A 154 7.52 7.24 -6.30
N LEU A 155 6.69 7.62 -5.34
CA LEU A 155 6.44 6.81 -4.15
C LEU A 155 5.62 5.58 -4.54
N VAL A 156 6.03 4.41 -4.07
CA VAL A 156 5.35 3.14 -4.35
C VAL A 156 4.56 2.65 -3.14
N GLN A 157 5.15 2.72 -1.96
CA GLN A 157 4.52 2.15 -0.76
C GLN A 157 5.00 2.81 0.51
N VAL A 158 4.14 2.78 1.54
CA VAL A 158 4.45 3.23 2.90
C VAL A 158 3.97 2.17 3.88
N ARG A 159 4.78 1.84 4.86
CA ARG A 159 4.44 0.88 5.93
C ARG A 159 4.87 1.40 7.30
N LEU A 160 4.07 1.10 8.33
CA LEU A 160 4.48 1.29 9.73
C LEU A 160 5.49 0.23 10.10
N THR A 161 6.56 0.65 10.79
CA THR A 161 7.61 -0.26 11.28
C THR A 161 7.92 -0.01 12.75
N SER A 162 8.48 -1.02 13.41
CA SER A 162 8.80 -0.97 14.84
C SER A 162 10.14 -0.32 15.17
N GLY A 163 11.03 -0.16 14.21
CA GLY A 163 12.40 0.27 14.36
C GLY A 163 13.43 -0.87 14.20
N SER A 164 12.99 -2.12 14.24
CA SER A 164 13.83 -3.30 14.10
C SER A 164 13.27 -4.35 13.14
N ASP A 165 12.33 -3.97 12.31
CA ASP A 165 11.71 -4.87 11.35
C ASP A 165 12.62 -5.13 10.14
N ASP A 166 12.48 -6.32 9.57
CA ASP A 166 13.02 -6.59 8.25
C ASP A 166 12.09 -6.04 7.17
N ILE A 167 12.68 -5.39 6.19
CA ILE A 167 11.98 -4.83 5.04
C ILE A 167 12.28 -5.69 3.81
N LEU A 168 11.24 -5.98 3.05
CA LEU A 168 11.35 -6.65 1.76
C LEU A 168 10.95 -5.68 0.66
N MET A 169 11.82 -5.49 -0.34
CA MET A 169 11.55 -4.72 -1.55
C MET A 169 11.57 -5.66 -2.75
N VAL A 170 10.60 -5.52 -3.64
CA VAL A 170 10.43 -6.40 -4.80
C VAL A 170 10.46 -5.57 -6.08
N SER A 171 11.25 -6.00 -7.06
CA SER A 171 11.42 -5.29 -8.32
C SER A 171 10.73 -5.99 -9.48
N ARG A 172 10.48 -5.22 -10.55
CA ARG A 172 9.89 -5.69 -11.81
C ARG A 172 10.70 -6.82 -12.44
N SER A 173 12.01 -6.89 -12.18
CA SER A 173 12.89 -7.95 -12.68
C SER A 173 12.68 -9.31 -11.99
N GLY A 174 11.76 -9.43 -11.05
CA GLY A 174 11.46 -10.68 -10.34
C GLY A 174 12.41 -10.99 -9.20
N LYS A 175 13.04 -9.98 -8.64
CA LYS A 175 13.96 -10.10 -7.50
C LYS A 175 13.40 -9.43 -6.26
N ALA A 176 13.74 -9.99 -5.10
CA ALA A 176 13.39 -9.46 -3.81
C ALA A 176 14.63 -9.25 -2.94
N SER A 177 14.72 -8.11 -2.29
CA SER A 177 15.80 -7.75 -1.39
C SER A 177 15.25 -7.63 0.04
N ARG A 178 15.86 -8.33 0.99
CA ARG A 178 15.49 -8.29 2.42
C ARG A 178 16.64 -7.71 3.23
N PHE A 179 16.35 -6.68 4.02
CA PHE A 179 17.32 -6.05 4.90
C PHE A 179 16.62 -5.54 6.15
N ASN A 180 17.38 -5.42 7.26
CA ASN A 180 16.82 -4.88 8.49
C ASN A 180 16.76 -3.35 8.43
N GLU A 181 15.66 -2.78 8.92
CA GLU A 181 15.44 -1.33 8.90
C GLU A 181 16.45 -0.52 9.71
N GLU A 182 17.18 -1.17 10.63
CA GLU A 182 18.27 -0.52 11.38
C GLU A 182 19.40 -0.04 10.46
N LYS A 183 19.49 -0.61 9.25
CA LYS A 183 20.43 -0.16 8.22
C LYS A 183 19.99 1.14 7.55
N VAL A 184 18.79 1.62 7.86
CA VAL A 184 18.25 2.88 7.33
C VAL A 184 18.19 3.88 8.48
N ARG A 185 18.94 4.96 8.34
CA ARG A 185 18.91 6.06 9.33
C ARG A 185 17.57 6.78 9.25
N ALA A 186 16.97 7.09 10.40
CA ALA A 186 15.78 7.92 10.46
C ALA A 186 16.07 9.34 9.96
N MET A 187 15.19 9.87 9.15
CA MET A 187 15.32 11.19 8.50
C MET A 187 14.03 11.99 8.68
N GLY A 188 14.10 13.29 8.42
CA GLY A 188 12.94 14.17 8.44
C GLY A 188 11.98 13.93 7.25
N ARG A 189 10.82 14.59 7.29
CA ARG A 189 9.79 14.44 6.26
C ARG A 189 10.24 14.83 4.86
N ASP A 190 10.93 15.96 4.74
CA ASP A 190 11.37 16.52 3.44
C ASP A 190 12.75 15.99 3.05
N THR A 191 12.87 14.67 2.94
CA THR A 191 14.07 13.97 2.50
C THR A 191 13.70 12.83 1.55
N SER A 192 14.66 12.41 0.73
CA SER A 192 14.45 11.40 -0.31
C SER A 192 14.78 9.97 0.12
N GLY A 193 15.57 9.83 1.20
CA GLY A 193 16.02 8.52 1.65
C GLY A 193 17.37 8.10 1.06
N VAL A 194 17.65 6.80 1.17
CA VAL A 194 18.89 6.17 0.74
C VAL A 194 18.59 4.99 -0.18
N GLN A 195 19.60 4.47 -0.86
CA GLN A 195 19.41 3.31 -1.72
C GLN A 195 19.00 2.08 -0.91
N GLY A 196 17.80 1.56 -1.19
CA GLY A 196 17.29 0.33 -0.58
C GLY A 196 17.50 -0.87 -1.48
N MET A 197 17.26 -0.72 -2.77
CA MET A 197 17.41 -1.76 -3.78
C MET A 197 18.00 -1.17 -5.06
N ASN A 198 18.91 -1.91 -5.70
CA ASN A 198 19.49 -1.50 -6.97
C ASN A 198 18.58 -1.99 -8.11
N VAL A 199 17.99 -1.07 -8.84
CA VAL A 199 17.11 -1.32 -9.99
C VAL A 199 17.66 -0.71 -11.27
N SER A 200 19.00 -0.68 -11.42
CA SER A 200 19.67 -0.09 -12.56
C SER A 200 19.62 -0.92 -13.85
N ASP A 201 19.17 -2.17 -13.75
CA ASP A 201 19.01 -3.09 -14.88
C ASP A 201 17.69 -2.83 -15.66
N GLU A 202 17.51 -3.56 -16.73
CA GLU A 202 16.32 -3.49 -17.58
C GLU A 202 15.66 -4.87 -17.68
N VAL A 203 14.35 -4.88 -17.96
CA VAL A 203 13.56 -6.08 -18.24
C VAL A 203 12.87 -5.85 -19.57
N ASP A 204 13.23 -6.65 -20.59
CA ASP A 204 12.70 -6.54 -21.95
C ASP A 204 12.81 -5.12 -22.54
N GLY A 205 13.96 -4.46 -22.34
CA GLY A 205 14.19 -3.11 -22.82
C GLY A 205 13.46 -2.01 -22.02
N THR A 206 12.74 -2.39 -20.97
CA THR A 206 12.07 -1.45 -20.07
C THR A 206 12.87 -1.29 -18.78
N PRO A 207 13.06 -0.07 -18.28
CA PRO A 207 13.77 0.15 -17.02
C PRO A 207 13.15 -0.65 -15.87
N ASN A 208 14.01 -1.25 -15.04
CA ASN A 208 13.57 -1.91 -13.83
C ASN A 208 13.04 -0.89 -12.82
N ARG A 209 12.19 -1.34 -11.91
CA ARG A 209 11.62 -0.52 -10.85
C ARG A 209 11.22 -1.36 -9.65
N VAL A 210 11.13 -0.75 -8.50
CA VAL A 210 10.49 -1.36 -7.33
C VAL A 210 8.98 -1.33 -7.54
N LEU A 211 8.33 -2.46 -7.32
CA LEU A 211 6.88 -2.61 -7.44
C LEU A 211 6.18 -2.66 -6.09
N ALA A 212 6.87 -3.18 -5.08
CA ALA A 212 6.28 -3.43 -3.78
C ALA A 212 7.31 -3.35 -2.66
N MET A 213 6.83 -3.04 -1.48
CA MET A 213 7.61 -3.08 -0.24
C MET A 213 6.68 -3.48 0.89
N ASP A 214 7.16 -4.33 1.77
CA ASP A 214 6.43 -4.66 2.99
C ASP A 214 7.39 -5.09 4.09
N VAL A 215 6.86 -5.22 5.30
CA VAL A 215 7.58 -5.79 6.44
C VAL A 215 7.58 -7.31 6.30
N ALA A 216 8.77 -7.90 6.36
CA ALA A 216 8.94 -9.35 6.32
C ALA A 216 8.69 -9.91 7.73
N ARG A 217 7.53 -10.51 7.94
CA ARG A 217 7.16 -11.13 9.23
C ARG A 217 7.34 -12.64 9.19
N PRO A 218 7.64 -13.27 10.34
CA PRO A 218 7.64 -14.74 10.41
C PRO A 218 6.30 -15.34 9.96
N ASP A 219 6.36 -16.56 9.45
CA ASP A 219 5.17 -17.33 9.04
C ASP A 219 4.33 -16.64 7.95
N THR A 220 5.00 -15.90 7.07
CA THR A 220 4.39 -15.29 5.89
C THR A 220 5.06 -15.79 4.63
N ASP A 221 4.37 -15.61 3.51
CA ASP A 221 4.90 -15.92 2.18
C ASP A 221 4.88 -14.67 1.32
N LEU A 222 5.82 -14.59 0.38
CA LEU A 222 5.76 -13.64 -0.70
C LEU A 222 5.02 -14.28 -1.89
N PHE A 223 3.93 -13.65 -2.30
CA PHE A 223 3.25 -14.00 -3.54
C PHE A 223 3.60 -12.96 -4.62
N VAL A 224 4.00 -13.44 -5.79
CA VAL A 224 4.31 -12.59 -6.94
C VAL A 224 3.49 -13.04 -8.15
N VAL A 225 3.15 -12.07 -9.01
CA VAL A 225 2.44 -12.33 -10.26
C VAL A 225 3.10 -11.57 -11.40
N THR A 226 3.26 -12.24 -12.54
CA THR A 226 3.83 -11.64 -13.75
C THR A 226 2.74 -10.96 -14.59
N GLU A 227 3.16 -10.13 -15.55
CA GLU A 227 2.26 -9.41 -16.46
C GLU A 227 1.34 -10.36 -17.23
N ASN A 228 1.78 -11.57 -17.52
CA ASN A 228 1.01 -12.58 -18.26
C ASN A 228 0.31 -13.59 -17.35
N GLY A 229 0.18 -13.27 -16.05
CA GLY A 229 -0.65 -14.02 -15.13
C GLY A 229 -0.01 -15.23 -14.46
N TYR A 230 1.31 -15.42 -14.61
CA TYR A 230 2.02 -16.47 -13.87
C TYR A 230 2.21 -16.06 -12.40
N GLY A 231 1.79 -16.91 -11.48
CA GLY A 231 1.92 -16.66 -10.04
C GLY A 231 2.89 -17.64 -9.37
N LYS A 232 3.55 -17.17 -8.32
CA LYS A 232 4.44 -17.98 -7.48
C LYS A 232 4.35 -17.52 -6.03
N ARG A 233 4.31 -18.48 -5.12
CA ARG A 233 4.32 -18.27 -3.67
C ARG A 233 5.62 -18.83 -3.08
N THR A 234 6.31 -18.04 -2.27
CA THR A 234 7.61 -18.40 -1.68
C THR A 234 7.61 -18.03 -0.21
N SER A 235 8.07 -18.94 0.66
CA SER A 235 8.21 -18.63 2.09
C SER A 235 9.13 -17.42 2.29
N ILE A 236 8.77 -16.54 3.22
CA ILE A 236 9.59 -15.39 3.56
C ILE A 236 10.98 -15.81 4.06
N ASP A 237 11.09 -16.98 4.68
CA ASP A 237 12.34 -17.52 5.21
C ASP A 237 13.35 -17.89 4.12
N ASP A 238 12.89 -18.03 2.86
CA ASP A 238 13.77 -18.30 1.72
C ASP A 238 14.57 -17.06 1.27
N TYR A 239 14.25 -15.90 1.83
CA TYR A 239 14.97 -14.65 1.53
C TYR A 239 15.93 -14.31 2.65
N PRO A 240 17.26 -14.43 2.40
CA PRO A 240 18.24 -14.12 3.44
C PRO A 240 18.28 -12.62 3.74
N VAL A 241 18.48 -12.29 5.01
CA VAL A 241 18.69 -10.91 5.43
C VAL A 241 20.09 -10.48 4.97
N LYS A 242 20.13 -9.43 4.14
CA LYS A 242 21.38 -8.88 3.58
C LYS A 242 21.47 -7.39 3.89
N GLY A 243 22.50 -6.74 3.40
CA GLY A 243 22.59 -5.28 3.40
C GLY A 243 21.63 -4.68 2.38
N ARG A 244 21.35 -3.39 2.53
CA ARG A 244 20.55 -2.64 1.55
C ARG A 244 21.39 -2.31 0.30
N GLY A 245 20.70 -1.93 -0.78
CA GLY A 245 21.36 -1.49 -2.01
C GLY A 245 21.77 -2.60 -2.97
N THR A 246 21.34 -3.84 -2.72
CA THR A 246 21.59 -4.98 -3.61
C THR A 246 20.52 -5.08 -4.69
N LYS A 247 20.78 -5.88 -5.72
CA LYS A 247 19.78 -6.21 -6.74
C LYS A 247 18.74 -7.22 -6.24
N GLY A 248 19.00 -7.85 -5.09
CA GLY A 248 18.13 -8.84 -4.48
C GLY A 248 18.35 -10.25 -5.00
N ASN A 249 17.56 -11.17 -4.43
CA ASN A 249 17.56 -12.59 -4.78
C ASN A 249 16.41 -12.88 -5.73
N LEU A 250 16.65 -13.78 -6.66
CA LEU A 250 15.62 -14.17 -7.63
C LEU A 250 14.44 -14.82 -6.91
N THR A 251 13.23 -14.30 -7.14
CA THR A 251 11.99 -14.90 -6.64
C THR A 251 11.24 -15.64 -7.76
N VAL A 252 11.31 -15.13 -8.98
CA VAL A 252 10.76 -15.79 -10.16
C VAL A 252 11.66 -15.52 -11.36
N LYS A 253 11.98 -16.58 -12.11
CA LYS A 253 12.71 -16.43 -13.37
C LYS A 253 11.74 -15.96 -14.44
N LEU A 254 11.96 -14.75 -14.93
CA LEU A 254 11.15 -14.17 -16.00
C LEU A 254 11.57 -14.70 -17.36
N THR A 255 10.58 -14.90 -18.22
CA THR A 255 10.76 -15.27 -19.63
C THR A 255 9.87 -14.35 -20.47
N ALA A 256 10.12 -14.26 -21.78
CA ALA A 256 9.26 -13.46 -22.67
C ALA A 256 7.78 -13.86 -22.55
N LYS A 257 7.50 -15.15 -22.31
CA LYS A 257 6.14 -15.67 -22.15
C LYS A 257 5.47 -15.17 -20.86
N LYS A 258 6.24 -15.00 -19.77
CA LYS A 258 5.73 -14.53 -18.48
C LYS A 258 5.58 -13.02 -18.40
N GLY A 259 6.41 -12.28 -19.16
CA GLY A 259 6.54 -10.84 -19.03
C GLY A 259 7.29 -10.43 -17.77
N GLY A 260 7.35 -9.14 -17.48
CA GLY A 260 7.90 -8.61 -16.24
C GLY A 260 7.01 -8.92 -15.04
N LEU A 261 7.52 -8.69 -13.84
CA LEU A 261 6.70 -8.79 -12.63
C LEU A 261 5.66 -7.66 -12.63
N ALA A 262 4.40 -7.99 -12.36
CA ALA A 262 3.30 -7.02 -12.32
C ALA A 262 2.91 -6.64 -10.89
N GLY A 263 3.12 -7.54 -9.93
CA GLY A 263 2.74 -7.29 -8.55
C GLY A 263 3.35 -8.27 -7.57
N ALA A 264 3.35 -7.88 -6.31
CA ALA A 264 3.82 -8.70 -5.20
C ALA A 264 3.02 -8.36 -3.93
N LEU A 265 2.79 -9.38 -3.11
CA LEU A 265 2.00 -9.25 -1.89
C LEU A 265 2.52 -10.23 -0.84
N ILE A 266 2.72 -9.76 0.39
CA ILE A 266 3.01 -10.65 1.52
C ILE A 266 1.70 -11.18 2.07
N VAL A 267 1.61 -12.51 2.20
CA VAL A 267 0.41 -13.21 2.63
C VAL A 267 0.72 -14.16 3.77
N ARG A 268 -0.25 -14.39 4.64
CA ARG A 268 -0.15 -15.41 5.68
C ARG A 268 -0.42 -16.79 5.11
N GLU A 269 0.12 -17.82 5.74
CA GLU A 269 0.10 -19.21 5.27
C GLU A 269 -1.32 -19.73 4.89
N HIS A 270 -2.36 -19.27 5.58
CA HIS A 270 -3.73 -19.74 5.38
C HIS A 270 -4.66 -18.72 4.74
N GLN A 271 -4.13 -17.66 4.12
CA GLN A 271 -4.94 -16.68 3.40
C GLN A 271 -5.17 -17.13 1.96
N ASP A 272 -6.44 -17.20 1.59
CA ASP A 272 -6.82 -17.35 0.19
C ASP A 272 -6.63 -16.03 -0.55
N LEU A 273 -5.99 -16.11 -1.70
CA LEU A 273 -5.75 -14.96 -2.55
C LEU A 273 -6.78 -14.92 -3.66
N LEU A 274 -7.50 -13.80 -3.71
CA LEU A 274 -8.43 -13.53 -4.79
C LEU A 274 -7.76 -12.58 -5.77
N PHE A 275 -7.48 -13.08 -6.99
CA PHE A 275 -6.95 -12.26 -8.08
C PHE A 275 -8.06 -11.89 -9.03
N ILE A 276 -8.16 -10.61 -9.29
CA ILE A 276 -9.05 -10.08 -10.31
C ILE A 276 -8.16 -9.65 -11.46
N SER A 277 -8.36 -10.25 -12.65
CA SER A 277 -7.63 -9.87 -13.85
C SER A 277 -7.96 -8.43 -14.26
N VAL A 278 -7.12 -7.83 -15.10
CA VAL A 278 -7.34 -6.49 -15.66
C VAL A 278 -8.70 -6.36 -16.34
N ASN A 279 -9.27 -7.47 -16.81
CA ASN A 279 -10.59 -7.52 -17.44
C ASN A 279 -11.74 -7.83 -16.46
N GLY A 280 -11.50 -7.79 -15.16
CA GLY A 280 -12.54 -8.01 -14.13
C GLY A 280 -12.96 -9.47 -13.95
N MET A 281 -12.26 -10.42 -14.55
CA MET A 281 -12.51 -11.85 -14.31
C MET A 281 -11.71 -12.32 -13.09
N VAL A 282 -12.37 -13.03 -12.22
CA VAL A 282 -11.80 -13.61 -10.99
C VAL A 282 -11.18 -14.97 -11.30
#